data_480ba0f5b4d789033cf5423c28b70630
#
_entry.id   480ba0f5b4d789033cf5423c28b70630
#
_cell.length_a   1.000
_cell.length_b   1.000
_cell.length_c   1.000
_cell.angle_alpha   90.00
_cell.angle_beta   90.00
_cell.angle_gamma   90.00
#
_symmetry.space_group_name_H-M   'P 1'
#
loop_
_entity.id
_entity.type
_entity.pdbx_description
1 polymer ?
#
loop_
_entity_poly.entity_id
_entity_poly.type
_entity_poly.pdbx_seq_one_letter_code
_entity_poly.pdbx_strand_id
1 'polypeptide(L)'
;MVEQLDELYREVILDHFKSSSHRGQLTGAQITAVGNNPLCGDELAFSLKLDHGRVAESRFDGKGCAISQASASMLSQQLEGKTFDEICRIIEAMKGLMQGHDPDPSLDLGDLEALAGVRNFPVRVKCAALSWNVVEQGIEEFKTKVKIQKAKVKTTSQKSK
;
A
#
# COMPACT_ATOMS: atom_id res chain seq x y z
N MET A 1 16.63 6.82 25.16
CA MET A 1 15.80 7.53 24.18
C MET A 1 15.54 6.74 22.92
N VAL A 2 16.59 6.15 22.30
CA VAL A 2 16.43 5.28 21.11
C VAL A 2 15.61 4.03 21.44
N GLU A 3 15.85 3.43 22.61
CA GLU A 3 15.09 2.27 23.07
C GLU A 3 13.60 2.57 23.26
N GLN A 4 13.27 3.75 23.77
CA GLN A 4 11.88 4.17 23.94
C GLN A 4 11.17 4.38 22.62
N LEU A 5 11.87 4.93 21.62
CA LEU A 5 11.31 5.13 20.27
C LEU A 5 11.06 3.77 19.61
N ASP A 6 11.99 2.83 19.74
CA ASP A 6 11.85 1.48 19.19
C ASP A 6 10.68 0.75 19.85
N GLU A 7 10.50 0.92 21.14
CA GLU A 7 9.39 0.32 21.87
C GLU A 7 8.04 0.90 21.42
N LEU A 8 7.96 2.22 21.27
CA LEU A 8 6.75 2.87 20.76
C LEU A 8 6.39 2.38 19.35
N TYR A 9 7.39 2.30 18.46
CA TYR A 9 7.18 1.80 17.11
C TYR A 9 6.73 0.33 17.11
N ARG A 10 7.28 -0.47 18.02
CA ARG A 10 6.85 -1.86 18.20
C ARG A 10 5.37 -1.94 18.58
N GLU A 11 4.94 -1.10 19.51
CA GLU A 11 3.53 -1.07 19.92
C GLU A 11 2.60 -0.71 18.75
N VAL A 12 2.97 0.29 17.96
CA VAL A 12 2.19 0.70 16.78
C VAL A 12 2.08 -0.47 15.80
N ILE A 13 3.19 -1.16 15.54
CA ILE A 13 3.22 -2.33 14.64
C ILE A 13 2.30 -3.44 15.18
N LEU A 14 2.39 -3.75 16.47
CA LEU A 14 1.58 -4.81 17.08
C LEU A 14 0.10 -4.45 17.08
N ASP A 15 -0.24 -3.19 17.32
CA ASP A 15 -1.63 -2.73 17.28
C ASP A 15 -2.21 -2.91 15.88
N HIS A 16 -1.46 -2.55 14.84
CA HIS A 16 -1.90 -2.75 13.46
C HIS A 16 -2.01 -4.23 13.10
N PHE A 17 -1.08 -5.04 13.57
CA PHE A 17 -1.13 -6.48 13.36
C PHE A 17 -2.41 -7.10 13.94
N LYS A 18 -2.84 -6.62 15.10
CA LYS A 18 -4.04 -7.11 15.77
C LYS A 18 -5.34 -6.47 15.25
N SER A 19 -5.23 -5.33 14.58
CA SER A 19 -6.39 -4.59 14.07
C SER A 19 -7.06 -5.33 12.93
N SER A 20 -8.37 -5.34 12.92
CA SER A 20 -9.18 -5.90 11.83
C SER A 20 -9.95 -4.83 11.06
N SER A 21 -9.73 -3.56 11.35
CA SER A 21 -10.53 -2.45 10.79
C SER A 21 -10.50 -2.37 9.26
N HIS A 22 -9.36 -2.70 8.65
CA HIS A 22 -9.22 -2.66 7.19
C HIS A 22 -9.00 -4.05 6.58
N ARG A 23 -9.23 -5.10 7.37
CA ARG A 23 -9.04 -6.47 6.92
C ARG A 23 -10.28 -6.97 6.21
N GLY A 24 -10.10 -7.64 5.08
CA GLY A 24 -11.17 -8.24 4.30
C GLY A 24 -11.04 -7.96 2.81
N GLN A 25 -12.13 -8.17 2.08
CA GLN A 25 -12.22 -7.92 0.65
C GLN A 25 -13.43 -7.03 0.37
N LEU A 26 -13.30 -6.14 -0.61
CA LEU A 26 -14.40 -5.28 -1.04
C LEU A 26 -15.07 -5.89 -2.27
N THR A 27 -16.38 -6.06 -2.19
CA THR A 27 -17.18 -6.45 -3.34
C THR A 27 -17.28 -5.27 -4.30
N GLY A 28 -17.01 -5.51 -5.60
CA GLY A 28 -17.10 -4.45 -6.59
C GLY A 28 -15.93 -3.48 -6.59
N ALA A 29 -14.78 -3.88 -6.05
CA ALA A 29 -13.58 -3.06 -6.09
C ALA A 29 -13.10 -2.86 -7.52
N GLN A 30 -12.71 -1.64 -7.88
CA GLN A 30 -12.14 -1.33 -9.19
C GLN A 30 -10.69 -1.80 -9.30
N ILE A 31 -9.98 -1.88 -8.17
CA ILE A 31 -8.61 -2.37 -8.13
C ILE A 31 -8.54 -3.55 -7.18
N THR A 32 -8.00 -4.67 -7.68
CA THR A 32 -7.62 -5.82 -6.85
C THR A 32 -6.20 -6.19 -7.25
N ALA A 33 -5.35 -6.40 -6.27
CA ALA A 33 -3.95 -6.75 -6.51
C ALA A 33 -3.48 -7.75 -5.47
N VAL A 34 -2.66 -8.71 -5.90
CA VAL A 34 -2.16 -9.78 -5.04
C VAL A 34 -0.66 -9.89 -5.23
N GLY A 35 0.05 -10.14 -4.15
CA GLY A 35 1.47 -10.41 -4.22
C GLY A 35 1.92 -11.28 -3.07
N ASN A 36 3.12 -11.84 -3.19
CA ASN A 36 3.68 -12.68 -2.15
C ASN A 36 5.17 -12.42 -1.99
N ASN A 37 5.67 -12.78 -0.81
CA ASN A 37 7.09 -12.82 -0.52
C ASN A 37 7.46 -14.27 -0.18
N PRO A 38 8.01 -15.04 -1.13
CA PRO A 38 8.27 -16.46 -0.91
C PRO A 38 9.32 -16.72 0.16
N LEU A 39 10.21 -15.76 0.46
CA LEU A 39 11.24 -15.92 1.49
C LEU A 39 10.63 -16.01 2.89
N CYS A 40 9.53 -15.29 3.14
CA CYS A 40 8.88 -15.23 4.44
C CYS A 40 7.51 -15.89 4.46
N GLY A 41 7.02 -16.37 3.33
CA GLY A 41 5.69 -16.95 3.22
C GLY A 41 4.56 -15.92 3.34
N ASP A 42 4.85 -14.63 3.15
CA ASP A 42 3.84 -13.59 3.22
C ASP A 42 3.01 -13.56 1.94
N GLU A 43 1.71 -13.38 2.09
CA GLU A 43 0.78 -13.19 0.98
C GLU A 43 -0.14 -12.02 1.32
N LEU A 44 -0.31 -11.09 0.38
CA LEU A 44 -1.18 -9.94 0.56
C LEU A 44 -2.06 -9.73 -0.67
N ALA A 45 -3.30 -9.38 -0.41
CA ALA A 45 -4.25 -8.94 -1.42
C ALA A 45 -4.84 -7.61 -0.98
N PHE A 46 -4.92 -6.66 -1.90
CA PHE A 46 -5.56 -5.36 -1.67
C PHE A 46 -6.77 -5.23 -2.58
N SER A 47 -7.85 -4.66 -2.05
CA SER A 47 -9.01 -4.27 -2.85
C SER A 47 -9.32 -2.81 -2.55
N LEU A 48 -9.48 -2.02 -3.62
CA LEU A 48 -9.69 -0.59 -3.53
C LEU A 48 -10.93 -0.21 -4.31
N LYS A 49 -11.80 0.59 -3.70
CA LYS A 49 -12.92 1.26 -4.37
C LYS A 49 -12.54 2.70 -4.63
N LEU A 50 -12.85 3.18 -5.82
CA LEU A 50 -12.55 4.53 -6.25
C LEU A 50 -13.82 5.37 -6.34
N ASP A 51 -13.69 6.65 -6.00
CA ASP A 51 -14.76 7.62 -6.14
C ASP A 51 -14.14 8.98 -6.48
N HIS A 52 -14.51 9.55 -7.62
CA HIS A 52 -14.05 10.87 -8.06
C HIS A 52 -12.52 11.00 -8.07
N GLY A 53 -11.82 9.95 -8.54
CA GLY A 53 -10.37 9.97 -8.67
C GLY A 53 -9.61 9.75 -7.35
N ARG A 54 -10.32 9.39 -6.30
CA ARG A 54 -9.72 9.11 -4.98
C ARG A 54 -10.10 7.71 -4.52
N VAL A 55 -9.28 7.14 -3.64
CA VAL A 55 -9.62 5.87 -2.99
C VAL A 55 -10.70 6.14 -1.93
N ALA A 56 -11.90 5.60 -2.14
CA ALA A 56 -12.99 5.75 -1.20
C ALA A 56 -12.88 4.73 -0.07
N GLU A 57 -12.55 3.49 -0.38
CA GLU A 57 -12.37 2.43 0.59
C GLU A 57 -11.19 1.55 0.21
N SER A 58 -10.47 1.08 1.22
CA SER A 58 -9.34 0.18 1.07
C SER A 58 -9.49 -0.98 2.05
N ARG A 59 -9.22 -2.18 1.58
CA ARG A 59 -9.14 -3.37 2.42
C ARG A 59 -7.95 -4.20 1.98
N PHE A 60 -7.40 -4.94 2.93
CA PHE A 60 -6.36 -5.91 2.65
C PHE A 60 -6.71 -7.24 3.29
N ASP A 61 -6.20 -8.31 2.73
CA ASP A 61 -6.31 -9.64 3.30
C ASP A 61 -5.04 -10.42 3.00
N GLY A 62 -4.87 -11.54 3.68
CA GLY A 62 -3.70 -12.38 3.47
C GLY A 62 -3.16 -12.92 4.77
N LYS A 63 -1.96 -13.48 4.68
CA LYS A 63 -1.28 -14.10 5.82
C LYS A 63 0.20 -13.80 5.75
N GLY A 64 0.87 -13.88 6.88
CA GLY A 64 2.31 -13.62 6.96
C GLY A 64 2.73 -13.14 8.32
N CYS A 65 3.95 -12.62 8.39
CA CYS A 65 4.51 -12.13 9.65
C CYS A 65 3.84 -10.83 10.11
N ALA A 66 4.08 -10.47 11.36
CA ALA A 66 3.52 -9.26 11.95
C ALA A 66 3.88 -8.00 11.15
N ILE A 67 5.09 -7.94 10.59
CA ILE A 67 5.56 -6.78 9.83
C ILE A 67 4.76 -6.61 8.53
N SER A 68 4.56 -7.68 7.76
CA SER A 68 3.80 -7.59 6.51
C SER A 68 2.34 -7.22 6.76
N GLN A 69 1.73 -7.81 7.78
CA GLN A 69 0.34 -7.55 8.14
C GLN A 69 0.15 -6.14 8.68
N ALA A 70 1.04 -5.68 9.55
CA ALA A 70 0.99 -4.32 10.07
C ALA A 70 1.20 -3.28 8.97
N SER A 71 2.16 -3.52 8.09
CA SER A 71 2.42 -2.64 6.94
C SER A 71 1.18 -2.50 6.06
N ALA A 72 0.51 -3.61 5.78
CA ALA A 72 -0.72 -3.60 4.98
C ALA A 72 -1.83 -2.81 5.67
N SER A 73 -2.00 -2.98 6.97
CA SER A 73 -2.99 -2.24 7.75
C SER A 73 -2.71 -0.73 7.74
N MET A 74 -1.47 -0.35 8.01
CA MET A 74 -1.03 1.05 8.00
C MET A 74 -1.27 1.68 6.63
N LEU A 75 -0.89 0.98 5.57
CA LEU A 75 -1.04 1.48 4.21
C LEU A 75 -2.52 1.61 3.83
N SER A 76 -3.35 0.63 4.18
CA SER A 76 -4.78 0.69 3.92
C SER A 76 -5.41 1.96 4.50
N GLN A 77 -5.03 2.33 5.72
CA GLN A 77 -5.51 3.56 6.33
C GLN A 77 -5.05 4.80 5.54
N GLN A 78 -3.81 4.80 5.09
CA GLN A 78 -3.25 5.94 4.38
C GLN A 78 -3.82 6.11 2.97
N LEU A 79 -4.28 5.03 2.35
CA LEU A 79 -4.84 5.09 0.99
C LEU A 79 -6.18 5.81 0.93
N GLU A 80 -7.00 5.69 1.96
CA GLU A 80 -8.35 6.25 1.94
C GLU A 80 -8.33 7.77 1.84
N GLY A 81 -9.08 8.31 0.91
CA GLY A 81 -9.17 9.74 0.63
C GLY A 81 -8.07 10.29 -0.28
N LYS A 82 -7.14 9.46 -0.72
CA LYS A 82 -5.96 9.90 -1.50
C LYS A 82 -6.16 9.69 -2.99
N THR A 83 -5.55 10.57 -3.78
CA THR A 83 -5.39 10.38 -5.23
C THR A 83 -4.24 9.43 -5.50
N PHE A 84 -4.14 8.91 -6.72
CA PHE A 84 -3.02 8.07 -7.11
C PHE A 84 -1.68 8.79 -6.99
N ASP A 85 -1.63 10.09 -7.34
CA ASP A 85 -0.40 10.88 -7.21
C ASP A 85 0.04 10.99 -5.76
N GLU A 86 -0.89 11.23 -4.84
CA GLU A 86 -0.61 11.28 -3.41
C GLU A 86 -0.12 9.92 -2.89
N ILE A 87 -0.74 8.83 -3.35
CA ILE A 87 -0.35 7.46 -2.99
C ILE A 87 1.06 7.16 -3.49
N CYS A 88 1.37 7.55 -4.72
CA CYS A 88 2.71 7.35 -5.28
C CYS A 88 3.78 8.08 -4.47
N ARG A 89 3.49 9.29 -3.99
CA ARG A 89 4.42 10.04 -3.12
C ARG A 89 4.66 9.32 -1.81
N ILE A 90 3.60 8.78 -1.20
CA ILE A 90 3.71 8.00 0.04
C ILE A 90 4.59 6.77 -0.19
N ILE A 91 4.35 6.03 -1.27
CA ILE A 91 5.11 4.82 -1.59
C ILE A 91 6.59 5.16 -1.85
N GLU A 92 6.86 6.22 -2.61
CA GLU A 92 8.25 6.66 -2.87
C GLU A 92 8.95 7.07 -1.57
N ALA A 93 8.23 7.75 -0.67
CA ALA A 93 8.76 8.12 0.63
C ALA A 93 9.11 6.89 1.47
N MET A 94 8.26 5.86 1.44
CA MET A 94 8.51 4.62 2.18
C MET A 94 9.70 3.85 1.60
N LYS A 95 9.83 3.81 0.28
CA LYS A 95 11.00 3.21 -0.38
C LYS A 95 12.29 3.92 0.05
N GLY A 96 12.27 5.25 0.07
CA GLY A 96 13.40 6.06 0.52
C GLY A 96 13.72 5.82 1.99
N LEU A 97 12.71 5.75 2.83
CA LEU A 97 12.88 5.50 4.26
C LEU A 97 13.56 4.16 4.53
N MET A 98 13.22 3.13 3.77
CA MET A 98 13.84 1.81 3.89
C MET A 98 15.31 1.82 3.43
N GLN A 99 15.71 2.81 2.63
CA GLN A 99 17.09 3.00 2.17
C GLN A 99 17.87 3.95 3.07
N GLY A 100 17.25 4.45 4.13
CA GLY A 100 17.90 5.37 5.07
C GLY A 100 17.73 6.85 4.74
N HIS A 101 16.83 7.19 3.81
CA HIS A 101 16.55 8.58 3.45
C HIS A 101 15.34 9.09 4.22
N ASP A 102 15.48 10.26 4.82
CA ASP A 102 14.37 10.88 5.55
C ASP A 102 13.30 11.37 4.56
N PRO A 103 12.02 11.17 4.88
CA PRO A 103 10.94 11.65 4.02
C PRO A 103 10.79 13.17 4.10
N ASP A 104 10.12 13.75 3.10
CA ASP A 104 9.75 15.15 3.11
C ASP A 104 8.91 15.45 4.35
N PRO A 105 9.31 16.42 5.20
CA PRO A 105 8.56 16.76 6.41
C PRO A 105 7.12 17.19 6.16
N SER A 106 6.81 17.70 4.97
CA SER A 106 5.45 18.12 4.61
C SER A 106 4.53 16.95 4.29
N LEU A 107 5.09 15.76 4.10
CA LEU A 107 4.32 14.56 3.77
C LEU A 107 3.92 13.82 5.04
N ASP A 108 2.60 13.64 5.22
CA ASP A 108 2.08 12.90 6.37
C ASP A 108 2.05 11.41 6.05
N LEU A 109 2.96 10.66 6.66
CA LEU A 109 3.02 9.21 6.55
C LEU A 109 2.20 8.49 7.63
N GLY A 110 1.75 9.22 8.64
CA GLY A 110 1.00 8.63 9.74
C GLY A 110 1.77 7.49 10.40
N ASP A 111 1.07 6.40 10.70
CA ASP A 111 1.66 5.25 11.39
C ASP A 111 2.72 4.51 10.56
N LEU A 112 2.79 4.75 9.24
CA LEU A 112 3.83 4.16 8.41
C LEU A 112 5.24 4.52 8.88
N GLU A 113 5.40 5.66 9.56
CA GLU A 113 6.69 6.06 10.13
C GLU A 113 7.23 5.05 11.13
N ALA A 114 6.36 4.29 11.79
CA ALA A 114 6.78 3.26 12.74
C ALA A 114 7.61 2.16 12.07
N LEU A 115 7.52 2.01 10.75
CA LEU A 115 8.31 1.03 10.02
C LEU A 115 9.77 1.45 9.83
N ALA A 116 10.13 2.68 10.22
CA ALA A 116 11.52 3.17 10.11
C ALA A 116 12.52 2.25 10.80
N GLY A 117 12.15 1.66 11.93
CA GLY A 117 13.03 0.72 12.66
C GLY A 117 13.29 -0.57 11.91
N VAL A 118 12.44 -0.92 10.96
CA VAL A 118 12.56 -2.16 10.17
C VAL A 118 13.74 -2.08 9.19
N ARG A 119 14.15 -0.88 8.79
CA ARG A 119 15.22 -0.67 7.80
C ARG A 119 16.56 -1.30 8.20
N ASN A 120 16.77 -1.52 9.50
CA ASN A 120 18.00 -2.15 9.99
C ASN A 120 18.01 -3.68 9.82
N PHE A 121 16.91 -4.26 9.36
CA PHE A 121 16.73 -5.70 9.20
C PHE A 121 16.36 -6.01 7.75
N PRO A 122 17.35 -6.28 6.88
CA PRO A 122 17.09 -6.41 5.41
C PRO A 122 16.00 -7.42 5.05
N VAL A 123 15.92 -8.54 5.76
CA VAL A 123 14.87 -9.54 5.51
C VAL A 123 13.49 -8.96 5.80
N ARG A 124 13.37 -8.18 6.88
CA ARG A 124 12.09 -7.57 7.28
C ARG A 124 11.69 -6.40 6.39
N VAL A 125 12.66 -5.72 5.78
CA VAL A 125 12.38 -4.68 4.78
C VAL A 125 11.52 -5.25 3.65
N LYS A 126 11.82 -6.46 3.19
CA LYS A 126 11.04 -7.14 2.14
C LYS A 126 9.61 -7.43 2.61
N CYS A 127 9.45 -7.81 3.88
CA CYS A 127 8.12 -8.04 4.45
C CYS A 127 7.30 -6.74 4.49
N ALA A 128 7.91 -5.64 4.92
CA ALA A 128 7.25 -4.34 4.96
C ALA A 128 6.92 -3.83 3.55
N ALA A 129 7.84 -4.00 2.61
CA ALA A 129 7.71 -3.50 1.24
C ALA A 129 6.63 -4.21 0.42
N LEU A 130 6.24 -5.42 0.82
CA LEU A 130 5.24 -6.18 0.06
C LEU A 130 3.95 -5.39 -0.12
N SER A 131 3.48 -4.69 0.93
CA SER A 131 2.23 -3.94 0.87
C SER A 131 2.24 -2.85 -0.20
N TRP A 132 3.27 -1.98 -0.21
CA TRP A 132 3.31 -0.90 -1.19
C TRP A 132 3.67 -1.39 -2.59
N ASN A 133 4.42 -2.47 -2.71
CA ASN A 133 4.68 -3.07 -4.01
C ASN A 133 3.39 -3.62 -4.64
N VAL A 134 2.54 -4.26 -3.85
CA VAL A 134 1.24 -4.78 -4.32
C VAL A 134 0.33 -3.64 -4.76
N VAL A 135 0.22 -2.59 -3.94
CA VAL A 135 -0.63 -1.43 -4.25
C VAL A 135 -0.13 -0.72 -5.51
N GLU A 136 1.18 -0.49 -5.62
CA GLU A 136 1.78 0.15 -6.78
C GLU A 136 1.47 -0.63 -8.06
N GLN A 137 1.64 -1.94 -8.03
CA GLN A 137 1.32 -2.80 -9.15
C GLN A 137 -0.16 -2.71 -9.53
N GLY A 138 -1.04 -2.74 -8.53
CA GLY A 138 -2.48 -2.64 -8.77
C GLY A 138 -2.89 -1.32 -9.43
N ILE A 139 -2.30 -0.22 -8.99
CA ILE A 139 -2.57 1.10 -9.57
C ILE A 139 -2.06 1.16 -11.02
N GLU A 140 -0.86 0.66 -11.28
CA GLU A 140 -0.29 0.65 -12.64
C GLU A 140 -1.12 -0.21 -13.60
N GLU A 141 -1.57 -1.37 -13.16
CA GLU A 141 -2.45 -2.23 -13.97
C GLU A 141 -3.78 -1.54 -14.27
N PHE A 142 -4.36 -0.86 -13.28
CA PHE A 142 -5.59 -0.12 -13.47
C PHE A 142 -5.43 1.01 -14.46
N LYS A 143 -4.35 1.80 -14.36
CA LYS A 143 -4.06 2.89 -15.29
C LYS A 143 -3.91 2.37 -16.71
N THR A 144 -3.25 1.25 -16.89
CA THR A 144 -3.07 0.60 -18.19
C THR A 144 -4.40 0.17 -18.77
N LYS A 145 -5.27 -0.46 -17.99
CA LYS A 145 -6.60 -0.88 -18.43
C LYS A 145 -7.46 0.31 -18.86
N VAL A 146 -7.42 1.40 -18.12
CA VAL A 146 -8.18 2.62 -18.44
C VAL A 146 -7.69 3.21 -19.77
N LYS A 147 -6.37 3.27 -19.99
CA LYS A 147 -5.80 3.76 -21.26
C LYS A 147 -6.23 2.89 -22.44
N ILE A 148 -6.21 1.58 -22.30
CA ILE A 148 -6.62 0.64 -23.34
C ILE A 148 -8.10 0.83 -23.67
N GLN A 149 -8.96 0.95 -22.67
CA GLN A 149 -10.40 1.17 -22.89
C GLN A 149 -10.67 2.49 -23.60
N LYS A 150 -10.00 3.57 -23.22
CA LYS A 150 -10.12 4.87 -23.88
C LYS A 150 -9.67 4.81 -25.33
N ALA A 151 -8.58 4.12 -25.62
CA ALA A 151 -8.08 3.92 -26.98
C ALA A 151 -9.09 3.14 -27.83
N LYS A 152 -9.68 2.07 -27.28
CA LYS A 152 -10.69 1.26 -27.98
C LYS A 152 -11.96 2.07 -28.30
N VAL A 153 -12.41 2.87 -27.33
CA VAL A 153 -13.60 3.74 -27.51
C VAL A 153 -13.34 4.76 -28.61
N LYS A 154 -12.18 5.42 -28.61
CA LYS A 154 -11.82 6.39 -29.67
C LYS A 154 -11.75 5.73 -31.05
N THR A 155 -11.15 4.54 -31.14
CA THR A 155 -11.05 3.79 -32.39
C THR A 155 -12.44 3.41 -32.91
N THR A 156 -13.33 2.94 -32.03
CA THR A 156 -14.70 2.58 -32.38
C THR A 156 -15.48 3.80 -32.86
N SER A 157 -15.36 4.94 -32.18
CA SER A 157 -16.02 6.19 -32.57
C SER A 157 -15.55 6.68 -33.94
N GLN A 158 -14.27 6.56 -34.27
CA GLN A 158 -13.72 6.92 -35.55
C GLN A 158 -14.21 6.02 -36.68
N LYS A 159 -14.38 4.72 -36.41
CA LYS A 159 -14.86 3.75 -37.40
C LYS A 159 -16.34 3.90 -37.71
N SER A 160 -17.13 4.48 -36.83
CA SER A 160 -18.55 4.66 -37.02
C SER A 160 -18.90 5.92 -37.80
N LYS A 161 -17.89 6.69 -38.22
CA LYS A 161 -18.01 7.80 -39.12
C LYS A 161 -17.52 7.45 -40.52
#